data_5bc9b0916a64425635906840aa683c95
#
_entry.id   5bc9b0916a64425635906840aa683c95
#
_cell.length_a   1.000
_cell.length_b   1.000
_cell.length_c   1.000
_cell.angle_alpha   90.00
_cell.angle_beta   90.00
_cell.angle_gamma   90.00
#
_symmetry.space_group_name_H-M   'P 1'
#
loop_
_entity.id
_entity.type
_entity.pdbx_description
1 polymer ?
#
loop_
_entity_poly.entity_id
_entity_poly.type
_entity_poly.pdbx_seq_one_letter_code
_entity_poly.pdbx_strand_id
1 'polypeptide(L)'
;MTDRTPARDAGADGDHDEWLAEEPSAIGRIFAPVAGYGVTLSSLFRPTVTEQYPFIRPVMMPRYHGRHQLNRYDDGLEKCIGCELCAWACPADAIYVEAASNAPGAQYSPGERYGRVYQINYLRCIFCGMCIEACPTRALTMTNDFEIATYTREDDIYEKEDLLVPLSEGMLAAPHPMVEGKNDMDYYRGEVTGPTASQVDWVAAHRPDDPSLKTVRVAQEARS
;
A
#
# COMPACT_ATOMS: atom_id res chain seq x y z
N MET A 1 -15.21 -22.69 2.16
CA MET A 1 -16.36 -22.06 2.87
C MET A 1 -16.47 -20.66 2.30
N THR A 2 -17.42 -20.47 1.38
CA THR A 2 -17.63 -19.25 0.60
C THR A 2 -18.61 -18.38 1.36
N ASP A 3 -18.09 -17.34 2.02
CA ASP A 3 -18.95 -16.28 2.56
C ASP A 3 -19.15 -15.24 1.46
N ARG A 4 -20.31 -15.30 0.84
CA ARG A 4 -20.79 -14.28 -0.10
C ARG A 4 -21.44 -13.17 0.71
N THR A 5 -20.78 -12.06 0.85
CA THR A 5 -21.43 -10.82 1.24
C THR A 5 -22.50 -10.48 0.20
N PRO A 6 -23.76 -10.28 0.57
CA PRO A 6 -24.79 -9.92 -0.40
C PRO A 6 -24.51 -8.53 -0.98
N ALA A 7 -24.64 -8.45 -2.31
CA ALA A 7 -24.64 -7.19 -3.03
C ALA A 7 -25.72 -6.26 -2.43
N ARG A 8 -25.34 -5.04 -2.10
CA ARG A 8 -26.32 -4.00 -1.79
C ARG A 8 -27.04 -3.66 -3.09
N ASP A 9 -28.30 -4.04 -3.14
CA ASP A 9 -29.22 -3.65 -4.21
C ASP A 9 -29.28 -2.11 -4.27
N ALA A 10 -28.76 -1.55 -5.35
CA ALA A 10 -28.99 -0.17 -5.75
C ALA A 10 -30.42 -0.10 -6.34
N GLY A 11 -31.38 0.19 -5.49
CA GLY A 11 -32.76 0.29 -5.92
C GLY A 11 -33.67 0.67 -4.77
N ALA A 12 -33.61 1.92 -4.35
CA ALA A 12 -34.74 2.60 -3.75
C ALA A 12 -34.45 4.11 -3.88
N ASP A 13 -35.06 4.73 -4.86
CA ASP A 13 -35.40 6.14 -4.80
C ASP A 13 -36.40 6.32 -3.63
N GLY A 14 -35.85 6.16 -2.42
CA GLY A 14 -36.51 6.50 -1.17
C GLY A 14 -36.41 7.99 -1.01
N ASP A 15 -37.58 8.60 -0.96
CA ASP A 15 -37.87 9.97 -0.68
C ASP A 15 -36.87 10.58 0.31
N HIS A 16 -35.89 11.33 -0.19
CA HIS A 16 -34.88 12.02 0.61
C HIS A 16 -35.49 13.19 1.42
N ASP A 17 -36.77 13.47 1.22
CA ASP A 17 -37.48 14.55 1.89
C ASP A 17 -38.10 14.12 3.24
N GLU A 18 -38.11 12.84 3.56
CA GLU A 18 -38.62 12.33 4.86
C GLU A 18 -37.71 12.68 6.06
N TRP A 19 -36.51 13.18 5.80
CA TRP A 19 -35.57 13.67 6.83
C TRP A 19 -35.81 15.14 7.19
N LEU A 20 -36.67 15.84 6.49
CA LEU A 20 -37.17 17.15 6.90
C LEU A 20 -38.19 16.90 8.01
N ALA A 21 -37.66 16.64 9.20
CA ALA A 21 -38.41 16.38 10.41
C ALA A 21 -39.59 17.35 10.53
N GLU A 22 -40.82 16.83 10.79
CA GLU A 22 -41.95 17.64 11.23
C GLU A 22 -41.45 18.68 12.23
N GLU A 23 -41.80 19.94 11.97
CA GLU A 23 -41.45 21.06 12.86
C GLU A 23 -41.83 20.70 14.31
N PRO A 24 -40.86 20.67 15.24
CA PRO A 24 -41.14 20.22 16.59
C PRO A 24 -42.20 21.13 17.21
N SER A 25 -43.18 20.56 17.89
CA SER A 25 -44.22 21.29 18.61
C SER A 25 -43.57 22.37 19.51
N ALA A 26 -44.31 23.43 19.84
CA ALA A 26 -43.81 24.50 20.71
C ALA A 26 -43.26 23.97 22.04
N ILE A 27 -43.85 22.91 22.59
CA ILE A 27 -43.37 22.19 23.77
C ILE A 27 -42.04 21.48 23.48
N GLY A 28 -41.94 20.84 22.32
CA GLY A 28 -40.70 20.16 21.88
C GLY A 28 -39.52 21.12 21.74
N ARG A 29 -39.73 22.35 21.26
CA ARG A 29 -38.69 23.39 21.17
C ARG A 29 -38.16 23.82 22.55
N ILE A 30 -39.07 23.95 23.54
CA ILE A 30 -38.70 24.32 24.94
C ILE A 30 -37.86 23.20 25.58
N PHE A 31 -38.19 21.92 25.33
CA PHE A 31 -37.50 20.79 25.91
C PHE A 31 -36.33 20.25 25.08
N ALA A 32 -36.13 20.72 23.84
CA ALA A 32 -35.01 20.26 22.99
C ALA A 32 -33.63 20.40 23.63
N PRO A 33 -33.28 21.51 24.32
CA PRO A 33 -32.00 21.59 25.04
C PRO A 33 -31.86 20.52 26.13
N VAL A 34 -32.94 20.24 26.86
CA VAL A 34 -32.95 19.27 27.94
C VAL A 34 -32.81 17.84 27.38
N ALA A 35 -33.39 17.56 26.23
CA ALA A 35 -33.23 16.26 25.55
C ALA A 35 -31.77 15.97 25.21
N GLY A 36 -31.00 16.99 24.81
CA GLY A 36 -29.57 16.88 24.56
C GLY A 36 -28.79 16.39 25.81
N TYR A 37 -29.11 16.91 26.99
CA TYR A 37 -28.52 16.41 28.23
C TYR A 37 -28.88 14.94 28.51
N GLY A 38 -30.09 14.51 28.17
CA GLY A 38 -30.51 13.09 28.29
C GLY A 38 -29.68 12.17 27.44
N VAL A 39 -29.35 12.55 26.20
CA VAL A 39 -28.44 11.81 25.32
C VAL A 39 -27.03 11.72 25.92
N THR A 40 -26.50 12.83 26.40
CA THR A 40 -25.17 12.87 27.04
C THR A 40 -25.14 12.02 28.32
N LEU A 41 -26.17 12.12 29.16
CA LEU A 41 -26.28 11.32 30.37
C LEU A 41 -26.38 9.82 30.05
N SER A 42 -27.11 9.44 29.03
CA SER A 42 -27.21 8.04 28.61
C SER A 42 -25.87 7.45 28.13
N SER A 43 -25.00 8.28 27.58
CA SER A 43 -23.67 7.85 27.13
C SER A 43 -22.74 7.47 28.27
N LEU A 44 -22.95 7.98 29.50
CA LEU A 44 -22.18 7.58 30.69
C LEU A 44 -22.37 6.12 31.07
N PHE A 45 -23.50 5.53 30.71
CA PHE A 45 -23.84 4.14 31.04
C PHE A 45 -23.53 3.18 29.88
N ARG A 46 -22.97 3.65 28.77
CA ARG A 46 -22.56 2.79 27.69
C ARG A 46 -21.21 2.13 28.04
N PRO A 47 -21.00 0.84 27.66
CA PRO A 47 -19.71 0.22 27.82
C PRO A 47 -18.66 0.99 27.01
N THR A 48 -17.48 1.18 27.62
CA THR A 48 -16.37 1.84 26.95
C THR A 48 -15.83 0.96 25.82
N VAL A 49 -15.62 1.54 24.64
CA VAL A 49 -15.01 0.89 23.47
C VAL A 49 -13.55 1.37 23.26
N THR A 50 -12.92 1.79 24.34
CA THR A 50 -11.56 2.34 24.32
C THR A 50 -10.53 1.23 24.23
N GLU A 51 -9.60 1.35 23.31
CA GLU A 51 -8.42 0.50 23.26
C GLU A 51 -7.34 1.07 24.18
N GLN A 52 -6.69 0.20 24.96
CA GLN A 52 -5.69 0.59 25.95
C GLN A 52 -4.31 0.74 25.30
N TYR A 53 -4.20 1.56 24.26
CA TYR A 53 -2.90 1.89 23.68
C TYR A 53 -2.06 2.72 24.68
N PRO A 54 -0.75 2.48 24.83
CA PRO A 54 0.11 1.54 24.08
C PRO A 54 0.19 0.12 24.65
N PHE A 55 -0.53 -0.20 25.73
CA PHE A 55 -0.46 -1.51 26.39
C PHE A 55 -1.07 -2.63 25.54
N ILE A 56 -2.13 -2.30 24.80
CA ILE A 56 -2.76 -3.20 23.83
C ILE A 56 -2.65 -2.51 22.48
N ARG A 57 -1.84 -3.10 21.57
CA ARG A 57 -1.71 -2.59 20.21
C ARG A 57 -2.92 -3.02 19.37
N PRO A 58 -3.49 -2.12 18.56
CA PRO A 58 -4.55 -2.47 17.64
C PRO A 58 -4.07 -3.49 16.60
N VAL A 59 -4.95 -4.42 16.22
CA VAL A 59 -4.66 -5.37 15.15
C VAL A 59 -4.81 -4.67 13.82
N MET A 60 -3.71 -4.57 13.08
CA MET A 60 -3.72 -3.94 11.76
C MET A 60 -4.43 -4.82 10.73
N MET A 61 -5.13 -4.20 9.81
CA MET A 61 -5.77 -4.87 8.69
C MET A 61 -4.72 -5.50 7.75
N PRO A 62 -5.01 -6.64 7.08
CA PRO A 62 -4.03 -7.37 6.27
C PRO A 62 -3.40 -6.57 5.11
N ARG A 63 -4.07 -5.51 4.65
CA ARG A 63 -3.59 -4.62 3.58
C ARG A 63 -3.34 -3.21 4.07
N TYR A 64 -2.91 -3.08 5.32
CA TYR A 64 -2.58 -1.79 5.87
C TYR A 64 -1.35 -1.19 5.19
N HIS A 65 -1.41 0.09 4.85
CA HIS A 65 -0.31 0.86 4.27
C HIS A 65 0.43 1.60 5.39
N GLY A 66 1.34 0.92 6.06
CA GLY A 66 2.20 1.51 7.08
C GLY A 66 3.55 1.96 6.51
N ARG A 67 4.58 1.95 7.35
CA ARG A 67 5.93 2.37 6.98
C ARG A 67 6.47 1.57 5.79
N HIS A 68 7.16 2.23 4.89
CA HIS A 68 7.82 1.57 3.76
C HIS A 68 9.02 0.74 4.21
N GLN A 69 9.33 -0.29 3.44
CA GLN A 69 10.47 -1.18 3.63
C GLN A 69 11.12 -1.49 2.29
N LEU A 70 12.44 -1.37 2.23
CA LEU A 70 13.25 -1.85 1.11
C LEU A 70 13.73 -3.27 1.39
N ASN A 71 13.41 -4.19 0.50
CA ASN A 71 13.68 -5.61 0.65
C ASN A 71 15.03 -6.02 0.04
N ARG A 72 15.55 -7.15 0.53
CA ARG A 72 16.74 -7.84 0.01
C ARG A 72 16.36 -9.19 -0.58
N TYR A 73 17.24 -9.75 -1.37
CA TYR A 73 17.21 -11.17 -1.75
C TYR A 73 17.82 -12.03 -0.64
N ASP A 74 17.61 -13.34 -0.73
CA ASP A 74 18.08 -14.30 0.28
C ASP A 74 19.61 -14.33 0.45
N ASP A 75 20.34 -13.90 -0.56
CA ASP A 75 21.81 -13.74 -0.54
C ASP A 75 22.27 -12.40 0.08
N GLY A 76 21.34 -11.55 0.49
CA GLY A 76 21.60 -10.25 1.08
C GLY A 76 21.71 -9.08 0.09
N LEU A 77 21.69 -9.32 -1.21
CA LEU A 77 21.70 -8.27 -2.21
C LEU A 77 20.39 -7.47 -2.19
N GLU A 78 20.48 -6.18 -2.47
CA GLU A 78 19.32 -5.29 -2.50
C GLU A 78 18.46 -5.55 -3.73
N LYS A 79 17.13 -5.58 -3.57
CA LYS A 79 16.20 -5.68 -4.70
C LYS A 79 16.09 -4.37 -5.49
N CYS A 80 16.45 -3.25 -4.88
CA CYS A 80 16.36 -1.93 -5.52
C CYS A 80 17.45 -1.74 -6.58
N ILE A 81 17.00 -1.48 -7.81
CA ILE A 81 17.87 -1.23 -8.96
C ILE A 81 17.99 0.27 -9.30
N GLY A 82 17.44 1.15 -8.48
CA GLY A 82 17.48 2.59 -8.72
C GLY A 82 16.78 3.03 -10.02
N CYS A 83 15.65 2.43 -10.37
CA CYS A 83 14.95 2.75 -11.62
C CYS A 83 14.10 4.02 -11.56
N GLU A 84 13.93 4.62 -10.38
CA GLU A 84 13.18 5.85 -10.11
C GLU A 84 11.66 5.77 -10.37
N LEU A 85 11.12 4.64 -10.83
CA LEU A 85 9.69 4.50 -11.14
C LEU A 85 8.78 4.77 -9.93
N CYS A 86 9.23 4.46 -8.71
CA CYS A 86 8.50 4.79 -7.49
C CYS A 86 8.42 6.30 -7.24
N ALA A 87 9.47 7.06 -7.56
CA ALA A 87 9.47 8.52 -7.47
C ALA A 87 8.52 9.13 -8.50
N TRP A 88 8.55 8.64 -9.74
CA TRP A 88 7.64 9.07 -10.80
C TRP A 88 6.18 8.76 -10.51
N ALA A 89 5.89 7.64 -9.85
CA ALA A 89 4.53 7.24 -9.47
C ALA A 89 4.01 7.98 -8.24
N CYS A 90 4.86 8.72 -7.52
CA CYS A 90 4.48 9.38 -6.27
C CYS A 90 3.69 10.68 -6.53
N PRO A 91 2.38 10.74 -6.20
CA PRO A 91 1.58 11.95 -6.44
C PRO A 91 1.95 13.11 -5.52
N ALA A 92 2.65 12.83 -4.41
CA ALA A 92 3.04 13.82 -3.41
C ALA A 92 4.52 14.27 -3.54
N ASP A 93 5.24 13.75 -4.54
CA ASP A 93 6.67 14.03 -4.74
C ASP A 93 7.48 13.82 -3.45
N ALA A 94 7.21 12.68 -2.79
CA ALA A 94 7.78 12.37 -1.48
C ALA A 94 9.04 11.50 -1.57
N ILE A 95 9.37 10.94 -2.74
CA ILE A 95 10.43 9.95 -2.93
C ILE A 95 11.54 10.55 -3.79
N TYR A 96 12.77 10.44 -3.30
CA TYR A 96 13.95 10.81 -4.05
C TYR A 96 14.86 9.58 -4.22
N VAL A 97 15.32 9.34 -5.45
CA VAL A 97 16.18 8.19 -5.79
C VAL A 97 17.31 8.62 -6.69
N GLU A 98 18.51 8.16 -6.40
CA GLU A 98 19.65 8.25 -7.30
C GLU A 98 20.22 6.86 -7.53
N ALA A 99 20.42 6.51 -8.79
CA ALA A 99 21.09 5.27 -9.17
C ALA A 99 22.61 5.42 -9.21
N ALA A 100 23.31 4.31 -9.00
CA ALA A 100 24.73 4.16 -9.33
C ALA A 100 24.99 2.78 -9.93
N SER A 101 26.10 2.64 -10.65
CA SER A 101 26.52 1.37 -11.23
C SER A 101 27.22 0.51 -10.18
N ASN A 102 26.95 -0.79 -10.20
CA ASN A 102 27.72 -1.77 -9.43
C ASN A 102 29.15 -1.85 -9.99
N ALA A 103 30.12 -1.86 -9.11
CA ALA A 103 31.53 -2.01 -9.47
C ALA A 103 32.00 -3.46 -9.18
N PRO A 104 32.97 -3.98 -9.93
CA PRO A 104 33.60 -5.26 -9.61
C PRO A 104 34.12 -5.27 -8.17
N GLY A 105 33.67 -6.21 -7.35
CA GLY A 105 34.04 -6.30 -5.93
C GLY A 105 33.21 -5.44 -4.96
N ALA A 106 32.28 -4.62 -5.47
CA ALA A 106 31.34 -3.82 -4.67
C ALA A 106 29.94 -3.91 -5.27
N GLN A 107 29.37 -5.09 -5.25
CA GLN A 107 28.06 -5.37 -5.80
C GLN A 107 26.99 -5.26 -4.71
N TYR A 108 26.03 -4.38 -4.92
CA TYR A 108 24.91 -4.11 -4.01
C TYR A 108 23.61 -4.76 -4.47
N SER A 109 23.43 -4.94 -5.78
CA SER A 109 22.24 -5.58 -6.39
C SER A 109 22.68 -6.62 -7.41
N PRO A 110 21.78 -7.55 -7.85
CA PRO A 110 22.11 -8.54 -8.87
C PRO A 110 22.40 -7.95 -10.26
N GLY A 111 21.87 -6.75 -10.55
CA GLY A 111 21.98 -6.11 -11.86
C GLY A 111 23.20 -5.21 -12.01
N GLU A 112 23.21 -4.41 -13.08
CA GLU A 112 24.30 -3.49 -13.37
C GLU A 112 24.28 -2.25 -12.48
N ARG A 113 23.14 -1.90 -11.90
CA ARG A 113 22.94 -0.69 -11.09
C ARG A 113 22.11 -0.94 -9.84
N TYR A 114 22.25 -0.07 -8.87
CA TYR A 114 21.53 -0.09 -7.60
C TYR A 114 21.07 1.31 -7.20
N GLY A 115 20.16 1.41 -6.24
CA GLY A 115 19.77 2.69 -5.64
C GLY A 115 20.84 3.16 -4.67
N ARG A 116 21.66 4.13 -5.09
CA ARG A 116 22.73 4.71 -4.26
C ARG A 116 22.15 5.57 -3.15
N VAL A 117 21.26 6.48 -3.52
CA VAL A 117 20.48 7.30 -2.59
C VAL A 117 19.02 6.89 -2.72
N TYR A 118 18.35 6.76 -1.61
CA TYR A 118 16.93 6.50 -1.56
C TYR A 118 16.37 7.21 -0.32
N GLN A 119 15.43 8.13 -0.53
CA GLN A 119 14.83 8.89 0.55
C GLN A 119 13.31 8.93 0.39
N ILE A 120 12.60 8.85 1.51
CA ILE A 120 11.15 9.10 1.59
C ILE A 120 10.90 10.19 2.62
N ASN A 121 10.29 11.28 2.18
CA ASN A 121 9.84 12.33 3.08
C ASN A 121 8.42 12.00 3.57
N TYR A 122 8.31 11.52 4.81
CA TYR A 122 7.04 11.15 5.41
C TYR A 122 6.12 12.34 5.73
N LEU A 123 6.67 13.56 5.78
CA LEU A 123 5.86 14.78 5.88
C LEU A 123 5.06 15.09 4.60
N ARG A 124 5.49 14.51 3.46
CA ARG A 124 4.78 14.61 2.17
C ARG A 124 4.01 13.35 1.82
N CYS A 125 4.47 12.20 2.27
CA CYS A 125 3.89 10.90 1.93
C CYS A 125 2.44 10.81 2.42
N ILE A 126 1.53 10.42 1.53
CA ILE A 126 0.11 10.19 1.82
C ILE A 126 -0.25 8.71 1.96
N PHE A 127 0.74 7.82 2.01
CA PHE A 127 0.57 6.36 2.16
C PHE A 127 -0.36 5.70 1.13
N CYS A 128 -0.43 6.24 -0.08
CA CYS A 128 -1.32 5.74 -1.14
C CYS A 128 -0.93 4.38 -1.73
N GLY A 129 0.35 3.97 -1.61
CA GLY A 129 0.85 2.68 -2.11
C GLY A 129 1.18 2.64 -3.61
N MET A 130 1.02 3.71 -4.37
CA MET A 130 1.32 3.71 -5.82
C MET A 130 2.80 3.40 -6.10
N CYS A 131 3.70 3.78 -5.20
CA CYS A 131 5.13 3.50 -5.32
C CYS A 131 5.47 2.01 -5.24
N ILE A 132 4.74 1.23 -4.41
CA ILE A 132 4.97 -0.21 -4.31
C ILE A 132 4.43 -0.96 -5.52
N GLU A 133 3.36 -0.49 -6.14
CA GLU A 133 2.81 -1.05 -7.37
C GLU A 133 3.71 -0.75 -8.57
N ALA A 134 4.33 0.43 -8.61
CA ALA A 134 5.25 0.84 -9.66
C ALA A 134 6.62 0.13 -9.58
N CYS A 135 6.95 -0.52 -8.48
CA CYS A 135 8.24 -1.16 -8.29
C CYS A 135 8.37 -2.48 -9.07
N PRO A 136 9.21 -2.55 -10.12
CA PRO A 136 9.28 -3.73 -10.99
C PRO A 136 9.91 -4.94 -10.31
N THR A 137 10.79 -4.72 -9.33
CA THR A 137 11.52 -5.79 -8.62
C THR A 137 10.92 -6.14 -7.26
N ARG A 138 9.79 -5.55 -6.89
CA ARG A 138 9.21 -5.67 -5.55
C ARG A 138 10.19 -5.32 -4.42
N ALA A 139 11.13 -4.43 -4.73
CA ALA A 139 12.08 -3.93 -3.75
C ALA A 139 11.40 -3.12 -2.66
N LEU A 140 10.41 -2.31 -3.03
CA LEU A 140 9.67 -1.47 -2.10
C LEU A 140 8.35 -2.13 -1.72
N THR A 141 8.09 -2.25 -0.43
CA THR A 141 6.83 -2.74 0.13
C THR A 141 6.40 -1.86 1.31
N MET A 142 5.16 -1.97 1.73
CA MET A 142 4.65 -1.31 2.94
C MET A 142 4.44 -2.35 4.02
N THR A 143 4.77 -1.98 5.25
CA THR A 143 4.63 -2.84 6.43
C THR A 143 3.34 -2.53 7.19
N ASN A 144 3.11 -3.24 8.27
CA ASN A 144 2.02 -2.94 9.20
C ASN A 144 2.44 -1.97 10.31
N ASP A 145 3.67 -1.40 10.23
CA ASP A 145 4.14 -0.43 11.21
C ASP A 145 3.44 0.92 11.00
N PHE A 146 2.82 1.40 12.06
CA PHE A 146 2.12 2.69 12.07
C PHE A 146 2.73 3.68 13.08
N GLU A 147 3.65 3.22 13.92
CA GLU A 147 4.30 4.03 14.96
C GLU A 147 5.51 4.76 14.34
N ILE A 148 5.24 5.85 13.62
CA ILE A 148 6.26 6.65 12.90
C ILE A 148 6.35 8.08 13.43
N ALA A 149 5.83 8.33 14.64
CA ALA A 149 5.92 9.66 15.25
C ALA A 149 7.35 9.96 15.68
N THR A 150 7.84 11.13 15.34
CA THR A 150 9.19 11.62 15.65
C THR A 150 9.12 12.96 16.39
N TYR A 151 10.26 13.43 16.90
CA TYR A 151 10.36 14.71 17.62
C TYR A 151 10.77 15.86 16.72
N THR A 152 11.47 15.58 15.62
CA THR A 152 11.95 16.60 14.68
C THR A 152 11.48 16.28 13.26
N ARG A 153 11.43 17.31 12.41
CA ARG A 153 11.00 17.16 11.01
C ARG A 153 12.05 16.44 10.17
N GLU A 154 13.30 16.54 10.56
CA GLU A 154 14.43 15.89 9.92
C GLU A 154 14.34 14.36 10.08
N ASP A 155 13.88 13.90 11.25
CA ASP A 155 13.70 12.47 11.53
C ASP A 155 12.57 11.83 10.69
N ASP A 156 11.71 12.64 10.09
CA ASP A 156 10.66 12.18 9.17
C ASP A 156 11.13 12.06 7.71
N ILE A 157 12.39 12.33 7.45
CA ILE A 157 13.03 12.05 6.16
C ILE A 157 13.83 10.76 6.31
N TYR A 158 13.18 9.65 5.94
CA TYR A 158 13.82 8.33 6.04
C TYR A 158 14.76 8.14 4.87
N GLU A 159 15.97 7.78 5.19
CA GLU A 159 17.00 7.45 4.22
C GLU A 159 17.02 5.94 3.91
N LYS A 160 17.86 5.56 2.97
CA LYS A 160 17.97 4.16 2.55
C LYS A 160 18.24 3.21 3.71
N GLU A 161 19.08 3.64 4.66
CA GLU A 161 19.50 2.84 5.81
C GLU A 161 18.34 2.56 6.77
N ASP A 162 17.41 3.52 6.91
CA ASP A 162 16.23 3.39 7.75
C ASP A 162 15.16 2.47 7.12
N LEU A 163 15.17 2.43 5.79
CA LEU A 163 14.16 1.70 5.01
C LEU A 163 14.59 0.27 4.68
N LEU A 164 15.90 0.05 4.57
CA LEU A 164 16.45 -1.22 4.12
C LEU A 164 16.42 -2.27 5.24
N VAL A 165 15.90 -3.45 4.92
CA VAL A 165 15.89 -4.58 5.85
C VAL A 165 17.29 -4.90 6.30
N PRO A 166 17.58 -4.91 7.61
CA PRO A 166 18.90 -5.24 8.13
C PRO A 166 19.25 -6.72 7.92
N LEU A 167 20.49 -6.99 7.56
CA LEU A 167 20.99 -8.36 7.35
C LEU A 167 20.95 -9.23 8.62
N SER A 168 21.09 -8.58 9.80
CA SER A 168 21.16 -9.27 11.10
C SER A 168 19.84 -9.82 11.60
N GLU A 169 18.72 -9.34 11.10
CA GLU A 169 17.38 -9.73 11.57
C GLU A 169 16.74 -10.86 10.74
N GLY A 170 17.51 -11.45 9.82
CA GLY A 170 16.95 -12.39 8.85
C GLY A 170 15.93 -11.67 7.98
N MET A 171 16.12 -11.69 6.70
CA MET A 171 15.33 -10.93 5.73
C MET A 171 13.84 -11.23 5.91
N LEU A 172 13.11 -10.24 6.41
CA LEU A 172 11.67 -10.34 6.53
C LEU A 172 11.06 -10.50 5.14
N ALA A 173 10.23 -11.52 4.98
CA ALA A 173 9.48 -11.68 3.74
C ALA A 173 8.66 -10.41 3.45
N ALA A 174 8.55 -10.06 2.18
CA ALA A 174 7.69 -8.95 1.77
C ALA A 174 6.27 -9.18 2.32
N PRO A 175 5.63 -8.19 2.96
CA PRO A 175 4.34 -8.37 3.63
C PRO A 175 3.19 -8.67 2.65
N HIS A 176 3.40 -8.47 1.37
CA HIS A 176 2.42 -8.74 0.32
C HIS A 176 2.91 -9.87 -0.59
N PRO A 177 2.01 -10.78 -1.00
CA PRO A 177 2.36 -11.87 -1.89
C PRO A 177 2.88 -11.35 -3.23
N MET A 178 3.80 -12.09 -3.81
CA MET A 178 4.27 -11.86 -5.18
C MET A 178 3.11 -12.03 -6.18
N VAL A 179 3.28 -11.50 -7.39
CA VAL A 179 2.34 -11.76 -8.48
C VAL A 179 2.28 -13.25 -8.73
N GLU A 180 1.07 -13.80 -8.89
CA GLU A 180 0.85 -15.22 -9.12
C GLU A 180 1.71 -15.75 -10.30
N GLY A 181 2.37 -16.87 -10.10
CA GLY A 181 3.27 -17.48 -11.06
C GLY A 181 4.66 -16.81 -11.18
N LYS A 182 4.99 -15.87 -10.29
CA LYS A 182 6.31 -15.22 -10.19
C LYS A 182 6.85 -15.36 -8.77
N ASN A 183 8.15 -15.53 -8.66
CA ASN A 183 8.87 -15.60 -7.40
C ASN A 183 10.07 -14.64 -7.39
N ASP A 184 10.74 -14.50 -6.24
CA ASP A 184 11.88 -13.62 -6.09
C ASP A 184 13.04 -13.96 -7.03
N MET A 185 13.23 -15.27 -7.33
CA MET A 185 14.31 -15.71 -8.21
C MET A 185 14.06 -15.35 -9.68
N ASP A 186 12.80 -15.21 -10.10
CA ASP A 186 12.48 -14.74 -11.46
C ASP A 186 12.92 -13.29 -11.63
N TYR A 187 12.71 -12.45 -10.61
CA TYR A 187 13.21 -11.07 -10.60
C TYR A 187 14.74 -11.00 -10.51
N TYR A 188 15.35 -11.86 -9.69
CA TYR A 188 16.80 -11.93 -9.53
C TYR A 188 17.50 -12.26 -10.85
N ARG A 189 16.97 -13.23 -11.59
CA ARG A 189 17.52 -13.67 -12.89
C ARG A 189 17.17 -12.74 -14.06
N GLY A 190 16.32 -11.74 -13.84
CA GLY A 190 15.83 -10.88 -14.91
C GLY A 190 14.86 -11.60 -15.87
N GLU A 191 14.24 -12.68 -15.42
CA GLU A 191 13.31 -13.48 -16.24
C GLU A 191 11.89 -12.90 -16.28
N VAL A 192 11.64 -11.84 -15.51
CA VAL A 192 10.35 -11.13 -15.51
C VAL A 192 10.29 -10.17 -16.70
N THR A 193 10.03 -10.72 -17.87
CA THR A 193 10.06 -9.96 -19.14
C THR A 193 8.67 -9.66 -19.71
N GLY A 194 7.61 -10.03 -19.00
CA GLY A 194 6.26 -9.81 -19.50
C GLY A 194 5.16 -10.12 -18.49
N PRO A 195 3.91 -9.87 -18.83
CA PRO A 195 2.77 -10.14 -17.97
C PRO A 195 2.57 -11.64 -17.74
N THR A 196 1.94 -12.00 -16.62
CA THR A 196 1.53 -13.37 -16.33
C THR A 196 0.37 -13.80 -17.23
N ALA A 197 0.17 -15.11 -17.38
CA ALA A 197 -0.95 -15.63 -18.16
C ALA A 197 -2.31 -15.13 -17.63
N SER A 198 -2.51 -15.12 -16.33
CA SER A 198 -3.74 -14.60 -15.70
C SER A 198 -3.98 -13.11 -15.98
N GLN A 199 -2.93 -12.29 -16.05
CA GLN A 199 -3.05 -10.89 -16.43
C GLN A 199 -3.46 -10.73 -17.90
N VAL A 200 -2.86 -11.53 -18.79
CA VAL A 200 -3.21 -11.54 -20.22
C VAL A 200 -4.66 -11.97 -20.42
N ASP A 201 -5.08 -13.05 -19.76
CA ASP A 201 -6.44 -13.58 -19.83
C ASP A 201 -7.46 -12.58 -19.31
N TRP A 202 -7.15 -11.89 -18.20
CA TRP A 202 -8.01 -10.84 -17.67
C TRP A 202 -8.18 -9.69 -18.64
N VAL A 203 -7.09 -9.19 -19.25
CA VAL A 203 -7.15 -8.10 -20.23
C VAL A 203 -7.91 -8.56 -21.48
N ALA A 204 -7.68 -9.79 -21.96
CA ALA A 204 -8.40 -10.34 -23.11
C ALA A 204 -9.92 -10.44 -22.86
N ALA A 205 -10.33 -10.78 -21.62
CA ALA A 205 -11.73 -10.88 -21.27
C ALA A 205 -12.42 -9.52 -21.09
N HIS A 206 -11.73 -8.52 -20.53
CA HIS A 206 -12.33 -7.24 -20.16
C HIS A 206 -12.02 -6.10 -21.14
N ARG A 207 -10.93 -6.22 -21.94
CA ARG A 207 -10.46 -5.23 -22.90
C ARG A 207 -9.95 -5.91 -24.18
N PRO A 208 -10.81 -6.58 -24.95
CA PRO A 208 -10.39 -7.38 -26.11
C PRO A 208 -9.68 -6.56 -27.20
N ASP A 209 -9.94 -5.26 -27.27
CA ASP A 209 -9.34 -4.34 -28.24
C ASP A 209 -8.05 -3.67 -27.73
N ASP A 210 -7.53 -4.06 -26.57
CA ASP A 210 -6.31 -3.47 -26.01
C ASP A 210 -5.10 -3.78 -26.91
N PRO A 211 -4.38 -2.75 -27.38
CA PRO A 211 -3.25 -2.94 -28.28
C PRO A 211 -2.09 -3.73 -27.68
N SER A 212 -1.98 -3.78 -26.35
CA SER A 212 -0.95 -4.57 -25.65
C SER A 212 -1.09 -6.07 -25.86
N LEU A 213 -2.30 -6.58 -26.11
CA LEU A 213 -2.55 -7.99 -26.39
C LEU A 213 -1.84 -8.47 -27.66
N LYS A 214 -1.71 -7.63 -28.66
CA LYS A 214 -1.02 -7.95 -29.93
C LYS A 214 0.48 -8.13 -29.69
N THR A 215 1.07 -7.28 -28.85
CA THR A 215 2.49 -7.32 -28.53
C THR A 215 2.85 -8.57 -27.74
N VAL A 216 1.99 -8.98 -26.79
CA VAL A 216 2.18 -10.19 -25.98
C VAL A 216 2.11 -11.45 -26.83
N ARG A 217 1.15 -11.54 -27.77
CA ARG A 217 1.01 -12.71 -28.68
C ARG A 217 2.24 -12.88 -29.56
N VAL A 218 2.74 -11.79 -30.16
CA VAL A 218 3.97 -11.82 -30.97
C VAL A 218 5.18 -12.28 -30.17
N ALA A 219 5.31 -11.82 -28.92
CA ALA A 219 6.40 -12.22 -28.04
C ALA A 219 6.31 -13.71 -27.60
N GLN A 220 5.11 -14.25 -27.45
CA GLN A 220 4.90 -15.67 -27.15
C GLN A 220 5.18 -16.58 -28.35
N GLU A 221 4.76 -16.20 -29.56
CA GLU A 221 5.05 -16.92 -30.81
C GLU A 221 6.55 -16.95 -31.13
N ALA A 222 7.29 -15.89 -30.79
CA ALA A 222 8.74 -15.82 -30.99
C ALA A 222 9.55 -16.71 -30.03
N ARG A 223 8.93 -17.23 -28.96
CA ARG A 223 9.55 -18.08 -27.93
C ARG A 223 9.17 -19.55 -28.06
N SER A 224 8.16 -19.88 -28.88
CA SER A 224 7.73 -21.22 -29.21
C SER A 224 8.49 -21.77 -30.42
#